data_cb05252b40ca6f3d2b933914207612ee
#
_entry.id   cb05252b40ca6f3d2b933914207612ee
#
_cell.length_a   1.000
_cell.length_b   1.000
_cell.length_c   1.000
_cell.angle_alpha   90.00
_cell.angle_beta   90.00
_cell.angle_gamma   90.00
#
_symmetry.space_group_name_H-M   'P 1'
#
loop_
_entity.id
_entity.type
_entity.pdbx_description
1 polymer ?
#
loop_
_entity_poly.entity_id
_entity_poly.type
_entity_poly.pdbx_seq_one_letter_code
_entity_poly.pdbx_strand_id
1 'polypeptide(L)'
;MYSQSLTWVIGNLRFRAPAAPLVDRSAIRNGSEPKACPQGIPPWQSNAFVPIRQFSGSGAQFTLAAWEDAIANAPPLPIDTTVGTDEDCLFLDIHVPKKIFDRAQRESRGFHGVPVLLWVHGGGFVFGSKTGYPQPKYNPDLIMQKGQEYSKDGFIFVGINYRLGALGFLSGPAVMADGDQNAGLLDQRFAFEWIKKNIHLFGGASDRVTAIGESGGGGSILALMVGRNVKAPFAQVISQSPAMSPTISTPETVYNEFLSRLNVSSLAEARELDSTAVIRANSDQIGAAPATTYLYGMVKDAKSMPDHLDVLFQRGDFDKSVKVLSGVNVLEGGFFFDPTDKTEDDIRRWVNNVVPDLTVEQLDELSNEIYPPLFDGCQGYTDQDSRQMSISGDAYFYCNFLAVNNAFNGTSHAYEFAVTPGVHTQDLAYTFDDHSSPPPRPKARETLVSAITSFAVYGRPDLIIDGNAGHFPSWGSNKQQVTIGDKGSAVTRNSLNKKRCAWWRSVHDTI
;
A
#
# COMPACT_ATOMS: atom_id res chain seq x y z
N MET A 1 20.92 -8.05 12.06
CA MET A 1 19.97 -8.23 10.94
C MET A 1 20.21 -9.62 10.36
N TYR A 2 19.19 -10.43 10.22
CA TYR A 2 19.28 -11.72 9.56
C TYR A 2 18.36 -11.67 8.36
N SER A 3 18.87 -11.94 7.17
CA SER A 3 18.11 -12.02 5.94
C SER A 3 18.04 -13.47 5.49
N GLN A 4 16.85 -13.93 5.15
CA GLN A 4 16.66 -15.26 4.56
C GLN A 4 16.05 -15.09 3.17
N SER A 5 16.64 -15.74 2.17
CA SER A 5 16.10 -15.68 0.82
C SER A 5 15.09 -16.80 0.57
N LEU A 6 13.91 -16.41 0.10
CA LEU A 6 12.94 -17.31 -0.52
C LEU A 6 13.21 -17.26 -2.02
N THR A 7 14.13 -18.04 -2.53
CA THR A 7 14.56 -17.93 -3.93
C THR A 7 13.83 -18.88 -4.86
N TRP A 8 13.61 -18.42 -6.07
CA TRP A 8 12.81 -18.99 -7.15
C TRP A 8 13.67 -19.60 -8.25
N VAL A 9 13.08 -20.56 -8.97
CA VAL A 9 13.59 -20.94 -10.30
C VAL A 9 12.95 -20.00 -11.31
N ILE A 10 13.75 -19.09 -11.87
CA ILE A 10 13.37 -18.15 -12.93
C ILE A 10 12.88 -18.93 -14.16
N GLY A 11 12.02 -18.36 -14.95
CA GLY A 11 11.51 -18.91 -16.20
C GLY A 11 10.12 -19.53 -16.06
N ASN A 12 10.02 -20.73 -15.49
CA ASN A 12 8.73 -21.44 -15.39
C ASN A 12 7.72 -20.80 -14.46
N LEU A 13 8.13 -19.87 -13.58
CA LEU A 13 7.26 -19.16 -12.62
C LEU A 13 6.90 -17.74 -13.04
N ARG A 14 7.40 -17.22 -14.15
CA ARG A 14 6.90 -15.96 -14.71
C ARG A 14 5.40 -16.05 -14.93
N PHE A 15 4.67 -15.04 -14.45
CA PHE A 15 3.20 -14.93 -14.57
C PHE A 15 2.43 -16.10 -13.93
N ARG A 16 2.97 -16.75 -12.91
CA ARG A 16 2.35 -17.85 -12.16
C ARG A 16 2.46 -17.63 -10.66
N ALA A 17 1.63 -18.35 -9.90
CA ALA A 17 1.72 -18.38 -8.44
C ALA A 17 3.10 -18.81 -7.97
N PRO A 18 3.52 -18.33 -6.79
CA PRO A 18 4.79 -18.73 -6.21
C PRO A 18 4.84 -20.23 -5.83
N ALA A 19 6.03 -20.82 -5.86
CA ALA A 19 6.30 -22.19 -5.42
C ALA A 19 7.53 -22.25 -4.50
N ALA A 20 7.57 -23.21 -3.58
CA ALA A 20 8.74 -23.41 -2.74
C ALA A 20 9.97 -23.78 -3.62
N PRO A 21 11.19 -23.31 -3.27
CA PRO A 21 12.38 -23.64 -4.03
C PRO A 21 12.65 -25.13 -4.00
N LEU A 22 13.08 -25.67 -5.15
CA LEU A 22 13.43 -27.10 -5.30
C LEU A 22 14.74 -27.46 -4.59
N VAL A 23 15.55 -26.46 -4.25
CA VAL A 23 16.84 -26.63 -3.55
C VAL A 23 16.76 -25.85 -2.23
N ASP A 24 17.25 -26.46 -1.15
CA ASP A 24 17.35 -25.77 0.13
C ASP A 24 18.27 -24.54 0.00
N ARG A 25 17.69 -23.37 0.18
CA ARG A 25 18.38 -22.07 0.17
C ARG A 25 18.21 -21.36 1.51
N SER A 26 18.02 -22.12 2.58
CA SER A 26 17.80 -21.63 3.93
C SER A 26 19.02 -20.96 4.58
N ALA A 27 20.09 -20.72 3.85
CA ALA A 27 21.27 -20.03 4.35
C ALA A 27 20.90 -18.62 4.84
N ILE A 28 21.17 -18.34 6.10
CA ILE A 28 21.05 -17.00 6.67
C ILE A 28 22.07 -16.10 5.99
N ARG A 29 21.60 -15.04 5.31
CA ARG A 29 22.46 -14.04 4.69
C ARG A 29 22.50 -12.79 5.56
N ASN A 30 23.54 -11.98 5.42
CA ASN A 30 23.74 -10.77 6.23
C ASN A 30 22.89 -9.57 5.77
N GLY A 31 21.99 -9.72 4.81
CA GLY A 31 21.15 -8.64 4.28
C GLY A 31 21.89 -7.62 3.41
N SER A 32 23.13 -7.92 3.00
CA SER A 32 23.98 -7.01 2.24
C SER A 32 23.66 -6.93 0.73
N GLU A 33 22.76 -7.77 0.23
CA GLU A 33 22.31 -7.72 -1.17
C GLU A 33 20.86 -7.21 -1.23
N PRO A 34 20.64 -5.90 -1.39
CA PRO A 34 19.31 -5.35 -1.57
C PRO A 34 18.83 -5.65 -2.99
N LYS A 35 18.19 -6.80 -3.19
CA LYS A 35 17.50 -7.08 -4.44
C LYS A 35 16.07 -6.54 -4.34
N ALA A 36 15.67 -5.73 -5.32
CA ALA A 36 14.31 -5.32 -5.55
C ALA A 36 13.69 -6.11 -6.70
N CYS A 37 12.38 -6.25 -6.72
CA CYS A 37 11.70 -6.83 -7.88
C CYS A 37 11.75 -5.87 -9.07
N PRO A 38 11.70 -6.38 -10.32
CA PRO A 38 11.58 -5.53 -11.50
C PRO A 38 10.41 -4.59 -11.38
N GLN A 39 10.63 -3.33 -11.74
CA GLN A 39 9.68 -2.25 -11.49
C GLN A 39 9.75 -1.15 -12.53
N GLY A 40 8.86 -0.20 -12.49
CA GLY A 40 8.86 1.03 -13.26
C GLY A 40 8.25 2.16 -12.46
N ILE A 41 8.72 3.38 -12.67
CA ILE A 41 8.17 4.57 -12.03
C ILE A 41 7.65 5.50 -13.12
N PRO A 42 6.34 5.78 -13.16
CA PRO A 42 5.81 6.76 -14.11
C PRO A 42 6.44 8.14 -13.88
N PRO A 43 6.74 8.91 -14.93
CA PRO A 43 7.41 10.21 -14.82
C PRO A 43 6.68 11.19 -13.89
N TRP A 44 5.34 11.24 -13.94
CA TRP A 44 4.53 12.09 -13.08
C TRP A 44 4.76 11.82 -11.59
N GLN A 45 4.97 10.57 -11.23
CA GLN A 45 5.17 10.17 -9.83
C GLN A 45 6.53 10.61 -9.30
N SER A 46 7.57 10.56 -10.13
CA SER A 46 8.87 11.11 -9.78
C SER A 46 8.76 12.60 -9.47
N ASN A 47 7.98 13.34 -10.26
CA ASN A 47 7.74 14.77 -10.07
C ASN A 47 6.97 15.05 -8.76
N ALA A 48 5.95 14.25 -8.44
CA ALA A 48 5.14 14.41 -7.23
C ALA A 48 5.93 14.23 -5.92
N PHE A 49 7.05 13.50 -5.92
CA PHE A 49 7.93 13.38 -4.76
C PHE A 49 8.75 14.65 -4.44
N VAL A 50 8.96 15.56 -5.39
CA VAL A 50 9.75 16.78 -5.19
C VAL A 50 9.06 17.73 -4.19
N PRO A 51 7.78 18.11 -4.37
CA PRO A 51 7.08 18.96 -3.41
C PRO A 51 6.94 18.32 -2.03
N ILE A 52 6.77 17.00 -1.94
CA ILE A 52 6.71 16.32 -0.64
C ILE A 52 7.97 16.63 0.17
N ARG A 53 9.15 16.51 -0.42
CA ARG A 53 10.41 16.83 0.25
C ARG A 53 10.49 18.32 0.62
N GLN A 54 10.04 19.20 -0.28
CA GLN A 54 10.04 20.64 -0.07
C GLN A 54 9.16 21.05 1.12
N PHE A 55 7.93 20.58 1.20
CA PHE A 55 6.98 21.02 2.23
C PHE A 55 7.04 20.21 3.53
N SER A 56 7.48 18.94 3.47
CA SER A 56 7.57 18.11 4.68
C SER A 56 8.82 18.39 5.56
N GLY A 57 9.89 18.96 5.00
CA GLY A 57 11.17 19.10 5.70
C GLY A 57 11.68 20.52 5.90
N SER A 58 11.27 21.49 5.08
CA SER A 58 11.92 22.82 5.01
C SER A 58 11.29 23.89 5.92
N GLY A 59 10.14 23.62 6.54
CA GLY A 59 9.34 24.65 7.21
C GLY A 59 8.72 25.69 6.26
N ALA A 60 8.75 25.44 4.95
CA ALA A 60 8.07 26.26 3.97
C ALA A 60 6.57 26.34 4.28
N GLN A 61 6.01 27.53 4.12
CA GLN A 61 4.58 27.72 4.34
C GLN A 61 3.80 27.01 3.24
N PHE A 62 3.03 25.98 3.60
CA PHE A 62 2.18 25.24 2.66
C PHE A 62 0.95 26.08 2.30
N THR A 63 0.72 26.22 1.00
CA THR A 63 -0.58 26.60 0.43
C THR A 63 -0.88 25.67 -0.73
N LEU A 64 -2.14 25.43 -1.07
CA LEU A 64 -2.49 24.58 -2.18
C LEU A 64 -1.87 25.08 -3.49
N ALA A 65 -1.95 26.38 -3.77
CA ALA A 65 -1.33 26.99 -4.94
C ALA A 65 0.20 26.81 -5.01
N ALA A 66 0.90 26.88 -3.87
CA ALA A 66 2.35 26.60 -3.84
C ALA A 66 2.66 25.11 -4.08
N TRP A 67 1.78 24.22 -3.67
CA TRP A 67 1.87 22.79 -3.94
C TRP A 67 1.66 22.48 -5.43
N GLU A 68 0.63 23.04 -6.05
CA GLU A 68 0.32 22.93 -7.47
C GLU A 68 1.47 23.45 -8.33
N ASP A 69 1.99 24.63 -8.01
CA ASP A 69 3.15 25.23 -8.70
C ASP A 69 4.40 24.36 -8.57
N ALA A 70 4.64 23.79 -7.38
CA ALA A 70 5.77 22.91 -7.17
C ALA A 70 5.69 21.60 -7.95
N ILE A 71 4.49 21.02 -8.14
CA ILE A 71 4.31 19.84 -9.00
C ILE A 71 4.49 20.22 -10.47
N ALA A 72 3.86 21.32 -10.93
CA ALA A 72 3.92 21.76 -12.30
C ALA A 72 5.36 22.08 -12.77
N ASN A 73 6.18 22.61 -11.89
CA ASN A 73 7.57 23.01 -12.16
C ASN A 73 8.62 21.98 -11.64
N ALA A 74 8.20 20.81 -11.16
CA ALA A 74 9.12 19.78 -10.69
C ALA A 74 10.03 19.30 -11.84
N PRO A 75 11.36 19.31 -11.66
CA PRO A 75 12.25 18.80 -12.68
C PRO A 75 12.04 17.28 -12.81
N PRO A 76 12.04 16.75 -14.05
CA PRO A 76 11.96 15.30 -14.23
C PRO A 76 13.14 14.62 -13.54
N LEU A 77 12.85 13.67 -12.69
CA LEU A 77 13.84 12.82 -12.03
C LEU A 77 13.89 11.47 -12.77
N PRO A 78 14.79 11.30 -13.75
CA PRO A 78 14.95 10.02 -14.41
C PRO A 78 15.50 9.01 -13.40
N ILE A 79 14.69 8.01 -13.07
CA ILE A 79 15.10 6.90 -12.22
C ILE A 79 15.25 5.67 -13.12
N ASP A 80 16.47 5.18 -13.27
CA ASP A 80 16.69 3.91 -13.96
C ASP A 80 16.23 2.77 -13.03
N THR A 81 15.02 2.30 -13.30
CA THR A 81 14.36 1.26 -12.52
C THR A 81 14.84 -0.16 -12.87
N THR A 82 15.76 -0.30 -13.81
CA THR A 82 16.39 -1.58 -14.15
C THR A 82 17.60 -1.89 -13.26
N VAL A 83 18.24 -0.85 -12.70
CA VAL A 83 19.41 -1.00 -11.84
C VAL A 83 19.05 -1.55 -10.46
N GLY A 84 19.74 -2.61 -10.03
CA GLY A 84 19.53 -3.23 -8.72
C GLY A 84 18.24 -4.06 -8.61
N THR A 85 17.60 -4.36 -9.74
CA THR A 85 16.41 -5.22 -9.80
C THR A 85 16.74 -6.59 -10.40
N ASP A 86 16.01 -7.61 -9.99
CA ASP A 86 16.20 -8.99 -10.45
C ASP A 86 14.85 -9.72 -10.37
N GLU A 87 14.58 -10.63 -11.29
CA GLU A 87 13.39 -11.50 -11.19
C GLU A 87 13.47 -12.45 -10.00
N ASP A 88 14.68 -12.86 -9.59
CA ASP A 88 14.91 -13.57 -8.33
C ASP A 88 14.91 -12.58 -7.14
N CYS A 89 13.75 -12.03 -6.84
CA CYS A 89 13.56 -10.89 -5.94
C CYS A 89 12.72 -11.19 -4.69
N LEU A 90 12.13 -12.38 -4.58
CA LEU A 90 11.25 -12.70 -3.46
C LEU A 90 12.04 -13.00 -2.20
N PHE A 91 12.53 -11.94 -1.60
CA PHE A 91 13.27 -11.96 -0.33
C PHE A 91 12.47 -11.34 0.78
N LEU A 92 12.77 -11.77 2.00
CA LEU A 92 12.32 -11.10 3.22
C LEU A 92 13.53 -10.84 4.14
N ASP A 93 13.42 -9.75 4.91
CA ASP A 93 14.38 -9.42 5.96
C ASP A 93 13.69 -9.56 7.32
N ILE A 94 14.41 -10.16 8.29
CA ILE A 94 13.93 -10.35 9.66
C ILE A 94 14.81 -9.54 10.59
N HIS A 95 14.23 -8.52 11.22
CA HIS A 95 14.86 -7.73 12.25
C HIS A 95 14.42 -8.29 13.61
N VAL A 96 15.33 -8.97 14.28
CA VAL A 96 15.06 -9.60 15.57
C VAL A 96 16.02 -9.09 16.63
N PRO A 97 15.53 -8.63 17.81
CA PRO A 97 16.40 -8.31 18.93
C PRO A 97 17.23 -9.53 19.36
N LYS A 98 18.53 -9.32 19.52
CA LYS A 98 19.48 -10.40 19.85
C LYS A 98 19.02 -11.28 21.00
N LYS A 99 18.47 -10.68 22.08
CA LYS A 99 17.96 -11.41 23.24
C LYS A 99 16.85 -12.41 22.91
N ILE A 100 15.99 -12.08 21.93
CA ILE A 100 14.89 -12.94 21.47
C ILE A 100 15.45 -14.09 20.66
N PHE A 101 16.35 -13.78 19.71
CA PHE A 101 17.00 -14.80 18.88
C PHE A 101 17.78 -15.80 19.75
N ASP A 102 18.63 -15.31 20.65
CA ASP A 102 19.41 -16.16 21.55
C ASP A 102 18.51 -17.04 22.43
N ARG A 103 17.36 -16.51 22.85
CA ARG A 103 16.38 -17.26 23.65
C ARG A 103 15.72 -18.35 22.81
N ALA A 104 15.31 -18.06 21.57
CA ALA A 104 14.73 -19.05 20.66
C ALA A 104 15.69 -20.23 20.41
N GLN A 105 17.00 -19.96 20.30
CA GLN A 105 18.01 -21.00 20.10
C GLN A 105 18.25 -21.87 21.34
N ARG A 106 18.05 -21.32 22.53
CA ARG A 106 18.29 -22.04 23.80
C ARG A 106 17.07 -22.79 24.36
N GLU A 107 15.88 -22.16 24.19
CA GLU A 107 14.63 -22.64 24.78
C GLU A 107 13.73 -23.25 23.69
N SER A 108 14.13 -24.41 23.15
CA SER A 108 13.35 -25.10 22.09
C SER A 108 11.97 -25.58 22.56
N ARG A 109 11.70 -25.62 23.86
CA ARG A 109 10.40 -25.99 24.46
C ARG A 109 10.02 -24.97 25.55
N GLY A 110 8.82 -24.36 25.38
CA GLY A 110 8.23 -23.45 26.38
C GLY A 110 8.35 -21.96 26.10
N PHE A 111 9.05 -21.52 25.05
CA PHE A 111 9.04 -20.14 24.62
C PHE A 111 7.86 -19.87 23.64
N HIS A 112 6.87 -19.11 24.07
CA HIS A 112 5.67 -18.80 23.27
C HIS A 112 5.91 -17.78 22.15
N GLY A 113 7.14 -17.26 22.00
CA GLY A 113 7.50 -16.28 21.00
C GLY A 113 6.97 -14.86 21.27
N VAL A 114 7.50 -13.89 20.55
CA VAL A 114 7.07 -12.49 20.61
C VAL A 114 6.18 -12.14 19.42
N PRO A 115 5.39 -11.05 19.47
CA PRO A 115 4.64 -10.57 18.31
C PRO A 115 5.52 -10.34 17.09
N VAL A 116 4.94 -10.44 15.90
CA VAL A 116 5.60 -10.20 14.61
C VAL A 116 4.86 -9.10 13.89
N LEU A 117 5.56 -8.07 13.45
CA LEU A 117 5.04 -7.00 12.59
C LEU A 117 5.63 -7.19 11.19
N LEU A 118 4.78 -7.51 10.21
CA LEU A 118 5.19 -7.75 8.83
C LEU A 118 4.79 -6.59 7.93
N TRP A 119 5.79 -5.95 7.34
CA TRP A 119 5.66 -4.82 6.44
C TRP A 119 5.50 -5.26 4.98
N VAL A 120 4.44 -4.75 4.34
CA VAL A 120 4.16 -4.84 2.91
C VAL A 120 4.23 -3.43 2.32
N HIS A 121 5.22 -3.18 1.48
CA HIS A 121 5.44 -1.85 0.90
C HIS A 121 4.35 -1.46 -0.11
N GLY A 122 4.18 -0.16 -0.30
CA GLY A 122 3.35 0.42 -1.35
C GLY A 122 4.07 0.61 -2.68
N GLY A 123 3.64 1.60 -3.45
CA GLY A 123 4.21 1.96 -4.75
C GLY A 123 3.32 1.60 -5.94
N GLY A 124 1.99 1.67 -5.77
CA GLY A 124 1.01 1.50 -6.85
C GLY A 124 1.11 0.19 -7.61
N PHE A 125 1.62 -0.88 -6.98
CA PHE A 125 1.87 -2.20 -7.57
C PHE A 125 2.93 -2.21 -8.68
N VAL A 126 3.62 -1.10 -8.93
CA VAL A 126 4.58 -0.95 -10.03
C VAL A 126 6.00 -0.68 -9.57
N PHE A 127 6.21 -0.19 -8.33
CA PHE A 127 7.54 0.04 -7.76
C PHE A 127 7.57 -0.21 -6.24
N GLY A 128 8.76 -0.17 -5.64
CA GLY A 128 8.99 -0.33 -4.22
C GLY A 128 9.82 -1.56 -3.87
N SER A 129 10.19 -1.69 -2.60
CA SER A 129 10.86 -2.86 -2.05
C SER A 129 10.71 -2.94 -0.55
N LYS A 130 11.09 -4.08 0.04
CA LYS A 130 11.06 -4.33 1.50
C LYS A 130 11.84 -3.30 2.33
N THR A 131 12.84 -2.66 1.76
CA THR A 131 13.67 -1.63 2.42
C THR A 131 13.38 -0.22 1.95
N GLY A 132 12.58 -0.06 0.90
CA GLY A 132 12.37 1.17 0.14
C GLY A 132 13.22 1.19 -1.14
N TYR A 133 12.75 1.86 -2.18
CA TYR A 133 13.41 2.02 -3.46
C TYR A 133 13.06 3.42 -4.03
N PRO A 134 13.98 4.11 -4.71
CA PRO A 134 15.37 3.73 -5.01
C PRO A 134 16.34 3.84 -3.83
N GLN A 135 15.89 4.37 -2.69
CA GLN A 135 16.70 4.50 -1.49
C GLN A 135 16.02 3.85 -0.28
N PRO A 136 16.77 3.28 0.68
CA PRO A 136 16.21 2.73 1.90
C PRO A 136 15.39 3.79 2.66
N LYS A 137 14.13 3.46 2.99
CA LYS A 137 13.19 4.36 3.69
C LYS A 137 12.53 3.70 4.90
N TYR A 138 12.50 2.36 4.94
CA TYR A 138 11.73 1.60 5.92
C TYR A 138 12.62 1.03 7.00
N ASN A 139 13.41 1.91 7.67
CA ASN A 139 14.19 1.49 8.84
C ASN A 139 13.25 1.29 10.04
N PRO A 140 13.15 0.07 10.61
CA PRO A 140 12.24 -0.23 11.68
C PRO A 140 12.76 0.14 13.08
N ASP A 141 13.97 0.68 13.22
CA ASP A 141 14.62 0.90 14.52
C ASP A 141 13.73 1.69 15.48
N LEU A 142 13.09 2.75 14.99
CA LEU A 142 12.19 3.57 15.80
C LEU A 142 11.01 2.78 16.36
N ILE A 143 10.27 2.08 15.51
CA ILE A 143 9.09 1.31 15.93
C ILE A 143 9.49 0.10 16.78
N MET A 144 10.63 -0.52 16.51
CA MET A 144 11.16 -1.62 17.33
C MET A 144 11.61 -1.14 18.71
N GLN A 145 12.25 0.03 18.79
CA GLN A 145 12.61 0.66 20.05
C GLN A 145 11.36 1.01 20.88
N LYS A 146 10.36 1.64 20.24
CA LYS A 146 9.08 1.94 20.88
C LYS A 146 8.34 0.69 21.35
N GLY A 147 8.42 -0.40 20.60
CA GLY A 147 7.84 -1.69 20.97
C GLY A 147 8.38 -2.25 22.31
N GLN A 148 9.62 -1.92 22.68
CA GLN A 148 10.20 -2.34 23.96
C GLN A 148 9.61 -1.58 25.16
N GLU A 149 9.00 -0.44 24.96
CA GLU A 149 8.26 0.29 26.01
C GLU A 149 6.93 -0.45 26.34
N TYR A 150 6.31 -1.07 25.33
CA TYR A 150 5.06 -1.82 25.49
C TYR A 150 5.28 -3.27 25.94
N SER A 151 6.37 -3.89 25.52
CA SER A 151 6.72 -5.26 25.90
C SER A 151 8.21 -5.35 26.16
N LYS A 152 8.60 -5.90 27.34
CA LYS A 152 10.02 -6.08 27.72
C LYS A 152 10.86 -6.74 26.61
N ASP A 153 10.26 -7.62 25.84
CA ASP A 153 10.92 -8.32 24.74
C ASP A 153 10.74 -7.58 23.41
N GLY A 154 9.76 -6.66 23.28
CA GLY A 154 9.42 -6.00 22.02
C GLY A 154 8.73 -6.94 21.04
N PHE A 155 9.05 -6.81 19.77
CA PHE A 155 8.54 -7.65 18.69
C PHE A 155 9.60 -7.88 17.59
N ILE A 156 9.33 -8.79 16.66
CA ILE A 156 10.12 -9.01 15.45
C ILE A 156 9.50 -8.19 14.32
N PHE A 157 10.34 -7.46 13.57
CA PHE A 157 9.91 -6.81 12.34
C PHE A 157 10.37 -7.63 11.13
N VAL A 158 9.47 -7.75 10.13
CA VAL A 158 9.75 -8.43 8.86
C VAL A 158 9.36 -7.53 7.72
N GLY A 159 10.25 -7.30 6.76
CA GLY A 159 9.94 -6.64 5.49
C GLY A 159 9.95 -7.65 4.35
N ILE A 160 8.99 -7.59 3.43
CA ILE A 160 8.90 -8.52 2.29
C ILE A 160 8.94 -7.79 0.96
N ASN A 161 9.52 -8.43 -0.05
CA ASN A 161 9.29 -8.10 -1.46
C ASN A 161 8.12 -8.92 -2.02
N TYR A 162 7.50 -8.40 -3.06
CA TYR A 162 6.54 -9.09 -3.93
C TYR A 162 6.73 -8.60 -5.37
N ARG A 163 6.34 -9.40 -6.35
CA ARG A 163 6.47 -9.03 -7.77
C ARG A 163 5.55 -7.87 -8.11
N LEU A 164 6.03 -7.01 -9.02
CA LEU A 164 5.45 -5.74 -9.40
C LEU A 164 5.22 -5.67 -10.92
N GLY A 165 4.43 -4.70 -11.36
CA GLY A 165 4.17 -4.46 -12.77
C GLY A 165 3.64 -5.69 -13.51
N ALA A 166 4.11 -5.92 -14.73
CA ALA A 166 3.71 -7.07 -15.52
C ALA A 166 4.05 -8.41 -14.86
N LEU A 167 5.16 -8.50 -14.14
CA LEU A 167 5.58 -9.73 -13.50
C LEU A 167 4.71 -10.15 -12.31
N GLY A 168 4.06 -9.17 -11.66
CA GLY A 168 3.19 -9.40 -10.51
C GLY A 168 1.71 -9.27 -10.79
N PHE A 169 1.32 -8.47 -11.78
CA PHE A 169 -0.08 -8.06 -11.98
C PHE A 169 -0.54 -8.05 -13.43
N LEU A 170 0.19 -8.72 -14.35
CA LEU A 170 -0.33 -8.98 -15.68
C LEU A 170 -1.60 -9.82 -15.56
N SER A 171 -2.63 -9.47 -16.32
CA SER A 171 -3.96 -10.07 -16.22
C SER A 171 -4.59 -10.25 -17.60
N GLY A 172 -5.75 -10.87 -17.64
CA GLY A 172 -6.51 -11.14 -18.85
C GLY A 172 -6.71 -12.62 -19.14
N PRO A 173 -7.53 -12.97 -20.14
CA PRO A 173 -7.91 -14.37 -20.44
C PRO A 173 -6.72 -15.29 -20.69
N ALA A 174 -5.69 -14.81 -21.41
CA ALA A 174 -4.50 -15.61 -21.69
C ALA A 174 -3.68 -15.90 -20.42
N VAL A 175 -3.62 -14.94 -19.48
CA VAL A 175 -2.96 -15.15 -18.19
C VAL A 175 -3.75 -16.14 -17.33
N MET A 176 -5.07 -16.06 -17.33
CA MET A 176 -5.92 -17.02 -16.63
C MET A 176 -5.80 -18.45 -17.18
N ALA A 177 -5.58 -18.59 -18.49
CA ALA A 177 -5.47 -19.89 -19.14
C ALA A 177 -4.14 -20.63 -18.84
N ASP A 178 -3.04 -19.88 -18.69
CA ASP A 178 -1.68 -20.45 -18.52
C ASP A 178 -0.84 -19.73 -17.45
N GLY A 179 -1.47 -19.05 -16.51
CA GLY A 179 -0.80 -18.34 -15.44
C GLY A 179 -1.73 -18.08 -14.25
N ASP A 180 -1.33 -17.12 -13.44
CA ASP A 180 -2.12 -16.63 -12.30
C ASP A 180 -2.15 -15.10 -12.30
N GLN A 181 -3.36 -14.55 -12.36
CA GLN A 181 -3.58 -13.13 -12.10
C GLN A 181 -3.23 -12.82 -10.64
N ASN A 182 -2.96 -11.55 -10.34
CA ASN A 182 -2.58 -11.13 -8.99
C ASN A 182 -1.38 -11.92 -8.40
N ALA A 183 -0.42 -12.34 -9.24
CA ALA A 183 0.73 -13.12 -8.80
C ALA A 183 1.50 -12.43 -7.68
N GLY A 184 1.60 -11.08 -7.68
CA GLY A 184 2.19 -10.31 -6.59
C GLY A 184 1.42 -10.40 -5.27
N LEU A 185 0.08 -10.51 -5.30
CA LEU A 185 -0.72 -10.77 -4.10
C LEU A 185 -0.53 -12.21 -3.59
N LEU A 186 -0.37 -13.17 -4.50
CA LEU A 186 -0.04 -14.55 -4.15
C LEU A 186 1.35 -14.66 -3.54
N ASP A 187 2.33 -13.86 -3.99
CA ASP A 187 3.67 -13.77 -3.38
C ASP A 187 3.59 -13.30 -1.92
N GLN A 188 2.76 -12.29 -1.65
CA GLN A 188 2.53 -11.80 -0.29
C GLN A 188 1.90 -12.89 0.59
N ARG A 189 0.86 -13.58 0.12
CA ARG A 189 0.24 -14.70 0.82
C ARG A 189 1.27 -15.78 1.16
N PHE A 190 2.10 -16.13 0.20
CA PHE A 190 3.16 -17.13 0.37
C PHE A 190 4.19 -16.70 1.42
N ALA A 191 4.56 -15.42 1.46
CA ALA A 191 5.44 -14.88 2.49
C ALA A 191 4.82 -15.00 3.89
N PHE A 192 3.53 -14.71 4.07
CA PHE A 192 2.82 -14.91 5.34
C PHE A 192 2.78 -16.40 5.73
N GLU A 193 2.56 -17.31 4.78
CA GLU A 193 2.60 -18.76 5.03
C GLU A 193 3.99 -19.21 5.47
N TRP A 194 5.04 -18.66 4.86
CA TRP A 194 6.42 -18.91 5.28
C TRP A 194 6.65 -18.42 6.71
N ILE A 195 6.22 -17.21 7.05
CA ILE A 195 6.30 -16.66 8.42
C ILE A 195 5.57 -17.57 9.40
N LYS A 196 4.36 -18.00 9.09
CA LYS A 196 3.59 -18.90 9.95
C LYS A 196 4.33 -20.21 10.23
N LYS A 197 5.06 -20.73 9.24
CA LYS A 197 5.82 -21.98 9.36
C LYS A 197 7.15 -21.81 10.08
N ASN A 198 7.86 -20.68 9.90
CA ASN A 198 9.29 -20.60 10.21
C ASN A 198 9.66 -19.54 11.27
N ILE A 199 8.81 -18.57 11.56
CA ILE A 199 9.19 -17.43 12.41
C ILE A 199 9.52 -17.83 13.86
N HIS A 200 9.05 -18.99 14.31
CA HIS A 200 9.40 -19.56 15.62
C HIS A 200 10.92 -19.81 15.76
N LEU A 201 11.62 -20.09 14.65
CA LEU A 201 13.08 -20.27 14.63
C LEU A 201 13.84 -18.98 15.02
N PHE A 202 13.19 -17.83 14.86
CA PHE A 202 13.69 -16.52 15.22
C PHE A 202 13.11 -16.01 16.55
N GLY A 203 12.24 -16.79 17.17
CA GLY A 203 11.57 -16.44 18.42
C GLY A 203 10.25 -15.67 18.25
N GLY A 204 9.66 -15.67 17.07
CA GLY A 204 8.35 -15.08 16.79
C GLY A 204 7.19 -16.04 17.03
N ALA A 205 6.05 -15.50 17.44
CA ALA A 205 4.79 -16.22 17.62
C ALA A 205 3.98 -16.19 16.30
N SER A 206 3.80 -17.35 15.68
CA SER A 206 3.13 -17.49 14.37
C SER A 206 1.62 -17.18 14.41
N ASP A 207 1.02 -17.15 15.57
CA ASP A 207 -0.38 -16.80 15.84
C ASP A 207 -0.57 -15.32 16.23
N ARG A 208 0.53 -14.55 16.37
CA ARG A 208 0.56 -13.15 16.76
C ARG A 208 1.21 -12.29 15.67
N VAL A 209 0.83 -12.52 14.43
CA VAL A 209 1.31 -11.75 13.27
C VAL A 209 0.37 -10.58 13.01
N THR A 210 0.94 -9.37 12.97
CA THR A 210 0.30 -8.14 12.50
C THR A 210 0.83 -7.81 11.11
N ALA A 211 -0.04 -7.74 10.12
CA ALA A 211 0.30 -7.18 8.82
C ALA A 211 0.24 -5.65 8.90
N ILE A 212 1.26 -4.96 8.42
CA ILE A 212 1.24 -3.51 8.22
C ILE A 212 1.63 -3.19 6.78
N GLY A 213 0.90 -2.30 6.15
CA GLY A 213 1.21 -1.87 4.79
C GLY A 213 0.62 -0.51 4.49
N GLU A 214 1.21 0.17 3.52
CA GLU A 214 0.76 1.50 3.10
C GLU A 214 0.45 1.48 1.60
N SER A 215 -0.52 2.33 1.15
CA SER A 215 -0.89 2.49 -0.26
C SER A 215 -1.30 1.14 -0.89
N GLY A 216 -0.67 0.74 -2.00
CA GLY A 216 -0.86 -0.58 -2.60
C GLY A 216 -0.59 -1.74 -1.64
N GLY A 217 0.36 -1.59 -0.70
CA GLY A 217 0.58 -2.56 0.39
C GLY A 217 -0.57 -2.59 1.38
N GLY A 218 -1.12 -1.42 1.74
CA GLY A 218 -2.31 -1.28 2.58
C GLY A 218 -3.55 -1.94 1.97
N GLY A 219 -3.77 -1.74 0.67
CA GLY A 219 -4.84 -2.40 -0.08
C GLY A 219 -4.61 -3.91 -0.20
N SER A 220 -3.38 -4.33 -0.47
CA SER A 220 -3.01 -5.76 -0.57
C SER A 220 -3.31 -6.55 0.69
N ILE A 221 -2.93 -6.04 1.86
CA ILE A 221 -3.20 -6.76 3.12
C ILE A 221 -4.70 -6.85 3.42
N LEU A 222 -5.50 -5.87 2.98
CA LEU A 222 -6.96 -5.98 3.03
C LEU A 222 -7.48 -7.04 2.05
N ALA A 223 -6.90 -7.13 0.84
CA ALA A 223 -7.26 -8.15 -0.15
C ALA A 223 -6.95 -9.58 0.35
N LEU A 224 -5.93 -9.76 1.19
CA LEU A 224 -5.60 -11.07 1.76
C LEU A 224 -6.62 -11.59 2.79
N MET A 225 -7.56 -10.77 3.24
CA MET A 225 -8.57 -11.14 4.24
C MET A 225 -10.00 -11.16 3.72
N VAL A 226 -10.22 -10.87 2.43
CA VAL A 226 -11.56 -10.86 1.81
C VAL A 226 -11.85 -12.10 0.98
N GLY A 227 -13.13 -12.40 0.78
CA GLY A 227 -13.65 -13.57 0.07
C GLY A 227 -14.46 -14.49 0.99
N ARG A 228 -15.27 -15.36 0.38
CA ARG A 228 -16.10 -16.32 1.15
C ARG A 228 -15.22 -17.37 1.83
N ASN A 229 -15.40 -17.54 3.13
CA ASN A 229 -14.67 -18.51 3.95
C ASN A 229 -13.14 -18.32 3.94
N VAL A 230 -12.67 -17.14 3.57
CA VAL A 230 -11.24 -16.82 3.62
C VAL A 230 -10.80 -16.70 5.07
N LYS A 231 -9.65 -17.29 5.38
CA LYS A 231 -8.93 -17.08 6.63
C LYS A 231 -7.69 -16.23 6.32
N ALA A 232 -7.62 -15.07 6.95
CA ALA A 232 -6.46 -14.20 6.84
C ALA A 232 -5.20 -14.91 7.36
N PRO A 233 -4.04 -14.72 6.74
CA PRO A 233 -2.80 -15.35 7.21
C PRO A 233 -2.17 -14.63 8.42
N PHE A 234 -2.87 -13.65 9.00
CA PHE A 234 -2.46 -12.84 10.14
C PHE A 234 -3.63 -12.64 11.13
N ALA A 235 -3.31 -12.22 12.35
CA ALA A 235 -4.31 -11.96 13.38
C ALA A 235 -4.77 -10.50 13.43
N GLN A 236 -3.93 -9.59 12.95
CA GLN A 236 -4.13 -8.14 13.03
C GLN A 236 -3.66 -7.47 11.75
N VAL A 237 -4.29 -6.34 11.41
CA VAL A 237 -3.91 -5.54 10.25
C VAL A 237 -3.82 -4.06 10.61
N ILE A 238 -2.76 -3.40 10.16
CA ILE A 238 -2.58 -1.94 10.17
C ILE A 238 -2.53 -1.50 8.70
N SER A 239 -3.62 -0.93 8.19
CA SER A 239 -3.70 -0.50 6.79
C SER A 239 -3.64 1.02 6.72
N GLN A 240 -2.49 1.53 6.24
CA GLN A 240 -2.24 2.94 6.03
C GLN A 240 -2.61 3.29 4.59
N SER A 241 -3.50 4.25 4.41
CA SER A 241 -3.94 4.73 3.08
C SER A 241 -4.26 3.59 2.10
N PRO A 242 -5.22 2.69 2.42
CA PRO A 242 -5.47 1.49 1.62
C PRO A 242 -5.82 1.81 0.18
N ALA A 243 -4.88 1.58 -0.74
CA ALA A 243 -5.10 1.83 -2.16
C ALA A 243 -5.67 0.60 -2.88
N MET A 244 -6.75 0.83 -3.61
CA MET A 244 -7.10 0.02 -4.77
C MET A 244 -6.84 0.87 -6.00
N SER A 245 -5.96 0.40 -6.87
CA SER A 245 -5.79 1.05 -8.16
C SER A 245 -6.80 0.44 -9.13
N PRO A 246 -7.78 1.18 -9.61
CA PRO A 246 -8.54 0.75 -10.76
C PRO A 246 -7.56 0.59 -11.94
N THR A 247 -7.70 -0.46 -12.72
CA THR A 247 -6.85 -0.67 -13.89
C THR A 247 -7.28 0.29 -14.99
N ILE A 248 -6.36 1.12 -15.48
CA ILE A 248 -6.59 2.18 -16.48
C ILE A 248 -6.87 1.66 -17.91
N SER A 249 -6.90 0.38 -18.11
CA SER A 249 -7.14 -0.26 -19.39
C SER A 249 -7.72 -1.65 -19.19
N THR A 250 -8.40 -2.17 -20.17
CA THR A 250 -8.84 -3.56 -20.09
C THR A 250 -7.61 -4.47 -19.93
N PRO A 251 -7.68 -5.51 -19.11
CA PRO A 251 -6.56 -6.43 -18.91
C PRO A 251 -5.97 -6.97 -20.22
N GLU A 252 -6.81 -7.18 -21.22
CA GLU A 252 -6.39 -7.67 -22.52
C GLU A 252 -5.55 -6.64 -23.31
N THR A 253 -5.91 -5.36 -23.22
CA THR A 253 -5.13 -4.28 -23.86
C THR A 253 -3.73 -4.19 -23.25
N VAL A 254 -3.63 -4.21 -21.91
CA VAL A 254 -2.35 -4.18 -21.19
C VAL A 254 -1.49 -5.40 -21.54
N TYR A 255 -2.10 -6.57 -21.60
CA TYR A 255 -1.44 -7.82 -21.99
C TYR A 255 -0.89 -7.76 -23.42
N ASN A 256 -1.70 -7.38 -24.39
CA ASN A 256 -1.30 -7.30 -25.79
C ASN A 256 -0.19 -6.27 -26.02
N GLU A 257 -0.25 -5.13 -25.34
CA GLU A 257 0.79 -4.12 -25.40
C GLU A 257 2.11 -4.63 -24.81
N PHE A 258 2.05 -5.35 -23.68
CA PHE A 258 3.24 -5.94 -23.07
C PHE A 258 3.93 -6.95 -24.02
N LEU A 259 3.17 -7.87 -24.63
CA LEU A 259 3.71 -8.81 -25.61
C LEU A 259 4.29 -8.11 -26.84
N SER A 260 3.62 -7.06 -27.32
CA SER A 260 4.11 -6.25 -28.44
C SER A 260 5.47 -5.61 -28.13
N ARG A 261 5.67 -5.08 -26.92
CA ARG A 261 6.97 -4.52 -26.47
C ARG A 261 8.07 -5.58 -26.40
N LEU A 262 7.71 -6.81 -26.11
CA LEU A 262 8.62 -7.97 -26.12
C LEU A 262 8.84 -8.57 -27.51
N ASN A 263 8.08 -8.13 -28.51
CA ASN A 263 8.06 -8.70 -29.86
C ASN A 263 7.77 -10.20 -29.87
N VAL A 264 6.79 -10.64 -29.04
CA VAL A 264 6.32 -12.03 -28.95
C VAL A 264 4.80 -12.08 -29.06
N SER A 265 4.25 -13.28 -29.29
CA SER A 265 2.82 -13.50 -29.52
C SER A 265 2.12 -14.24 -28.37
N SER A 266 2.86 -14.74 -27.39
CA SER A 266 2.32 -15.56 -26.30
C SER A 266 3.11 -15.43 -25.00
N LEU A 267 2.45 -15.80 -23.86
CA LEU A 267 3.15 -15.92 -22.57
C LEU A 267 4.25 -16.99 -22.61
N ALA A 268 4.05 -18.05 -23.37
CA ALA A 268 5.04 -19.10 -23.51
C ALA A 268 6.34 -18.56 -24.11
N GLU A 269 6.24 -17.77 -25.19
CA GLU A 269 7.39 -17.09 -25.77
C GLU A 269 8.01 -16.06 -24.81
N ALA A 270 7.18 -15.28 -24.11
CA ALA A 270 7.66 -14.29 -23.14
C ALA A 270 8.44 -14.95 -21.97
N ARG A 271 8.12 -16.21 -21.59
CA ARG A 271 8.86 -16.95 -20.55
C ARG A 271 10.26 -17.35 -20.97
N GLU A 272 10.48 -17.54 -22.26
CA GLU A 272 11.79 -17.96 -22.80
C GLU A 272 12.77 -16.78 -23.02
N LEU A 273 12.28 -15.54 -22.89
CA LEU A 273 13.10 -14.35 -23.08
C LEU A 273 14.10 -14.14 -21.94
N ASP A 274 15.19 -13.46 -22.27
CA ASP A 274 16.14 -12.98 -21.27
C ASP A 274 15.47 -12.01 -20.26
N SER A 275 15.88 -12.11 -19.00
CA SER A 275 15.36 -11.26 -17.92
C SER A 275 15.50 -9.76 -18.22
N THR A 276 16.60 -9.35 -18.84
CA THR A 276 16.84 -7.93 -19.14
C THR A 276 15.80 -7.38 -20.11
N ALA A 277 15.40 -8.17 -21.12
CA ALA A 277 14.35 -7.76 -22.05
C ALA A 277 13.00 -7.61 -21.36
N VAL A 278 12.64 -8.55 -20.50
CA VAL A 278 11.38 -8.53 -19.75
C VAL A 278 11.33 -7.36 -18.76
N ILE A 279 12.40 -7.13 -17.99
CA ILE A 279 12.54 -6.02 -17.05
C ILE A 279 12.40 -4.69 -17.77
N ARG A 280 13.07 -4.52 -18.92
CA ARG A 280 12.99 -3.30 -19.73
C ARG A 280 11.59 -3.06 -20.26
N ALA A 281 10.96 -4.06 -20.87
CA ALA A 281 9.58 -3.93 -21.39
C ALA A 281 8.58 -3.57 -20.29
N ASN A 282 8.73 -4.15 -19.10
CA ASN A 282 7.92 -3.79 -17.91
C ASN A 282 8.12 -2.33 -17.52
N SER A 283 9.37 -1.87 -17.40
CA SER A 283 9.67 -0.47 -17.04
C SER A 283 9.18 0.51 -18.10
N ASP A 284 9.39 0.22 -19.38
CA ASP A 284 8.98 1.08 -20.50
C ASP A 284 7.46 1.19 -20.61
N GLN A 285 6.73 0.10 -20.36
CA GLN A 285 5.27 0.12 -20.37
C GLN A 285 4.71 0.93 -19.21
N ILE A 286 5.24 0.74 -18.00
CA ILE A 286 4.83 1.52 -16.82
C ILE A 286 5.13 3.01 -17.04
N GLY A 287 6.31 3.32 -17.63
CA GLY A 287 6.70 4.70 -17.95
C GLY A 287 5.81 5.40 -18.99
N ALA A 288 5.05 4.65 -19.77
CA ALA A 288 4.11 5.17 -20.77
C ALA A 288 2.68 5.37 -20.23
N ALA A 289 2.40 5.03 -18.96
CA ALA A 289 1.08 5.21 -18.38
C ALA A 289 0.66 6.69 -18.36
N PRO A 290 -0.63 7.01 -18.57
CA PRO A 290 -1.14 8.37 -18.44
C PRO A 290 -0.81 8.99 -17.08
N ALA A 291 -0.70 10.32 -17.03
CA ALA A 291 -0.40 11.04 -15.81
C ALA A 291 -1.37 10.67 -14.67
N THR A 292 -0.85 10.56 -13.46
CA THR A 292 -1.56 10.27 -12.21
C THR A 292 -2.34 8.94 -12.18
N THR A 293 -1.99 8.00 -13.08
CA THR A 293 -2.60 6.68 -13.15
C THR A 293 -1.56 5.56 -13.06
N TYR A 294 -2.03 4.35 -12.72
CA TYR A 294 -1.22 3.13 -12.69
C TYR A 294 -1.76 2.10 -13.68
N LEU A 295 -0.85 1.53 -14.45
CA LEU A 295 -1.18 0.54 -15.48
C LEU A 295 -1.49 -0.84 -14.91
N TYR A 296 -0.87 -1.17 -13.78
CA TYR A 296 -0.98 -2.46 -13.12
C TYR A 296 -1.58 -2.31 -11.73
N GLY A 297 -2.38 -3.27 -11.33
CA GLY A 297 -2.99 -3.33 -10.02
C GLY A 297 -3.68 -4.66 -9.77
N MET A 298 -4.30 -4.80 -8.62
CA MET A 298 -5.12 -5.98 -8.33
C MET A 298 -6.38 -5.98 -9.19
N VAL A 299 -6.68 -7.12 -9.77
CA VAL A 299 -7.89 -7.33 -10.59
C VAL A 299 -8.81 -8.36 -9.94
N LYS A 300 -10.10 -8.32 -10.29
CA LYS A 300 -11.04 -9.37 -9.89
C LYS A 300 -10.59 -10.71 -10.46
N ASP A 301 -10.51 -11.72 -9.62
CA ASP A 301 -10.28 -13.11 -10.01
C ASP A 301 -11.01 -14.08 -9.08
N ALA A 302 -11.24 -15.30 -9.55
CA ALA A 302 -11.95 -16.31 -8.78
C ALA A 302 -11.14 -16.89 -7.60
N LYS A 303 -9.83 -16.62 -7.53
CA LYS A 303 -8.91 -17.26 -6.58
C LYS A 303 -8.56 -16.36 -5.40
N SER A 304 -8.13 -15.10 -5.68
CA SER A 304 -7.54 -14.23 -4.69
C SER A 304 -8.38 -13.01 -4.36
N MET A 305 -9.12 -12.48 -5.31
CA MET A 305 -9.95 -11.28 -5.14
C MET A 305 -11.26 -11.42 -5.96
N PRO A 306 -12.29 -12.07 -5.42
CA PRO A 306 -13.50 -12.40 -6.17
C PRO A 306 -14.36 -11.18 -6.54
N ASP A 307 -14.11 -10.00 -5.93
CA ASP A 307 -14.77 -8.74 -6.23
C ASP A 307 -13.94 -7.56 -5.68
N HIS A 308 -14.36 -6.32 -5.92
CA HIS A 308 -13.74 -5.13 -5.34
C HIS A 308 -13.80 -5.14 -3.80
N LEU A 309 -12.80 -4.55 -3.14
CA LEU A 309 -12.69 -4.56 -1.67
C LEU A 309 -13.91 -3.97 -0.98
N ASP A 310 -14.38 -2.82 -1.43
CA ASP A 310 -15.52 -2.11 -0.85
C ASP A 310 -16.84 -2.89 -1.00
N VAL A 311 -17.00 -3.62 -2.12
CA VAL A 311 -18.13 -4.53 -2.37
C VAL A 311 -18.06 -5.74 -1.42
N LEU A 312 -16.89 -6.39 -1.30
CA LEU A 312 -16.69 -7.54 -0.42
C LEU A 312 -16.87 -7.17 1.05
N PHE A 313 -16.35 -6.04 1.49
CA PHE A 313 -16.59 -5.53 2.85
C PHE A 313 -18.07 -5.25 3.12
N GLN A 314 -18.78 -4.66 2.17
CA GLN A 314 -20.21 -4.41 2.31
C GLN A 314 -21.03 -5.70 2.41
N ARG A 315 -20.69 -6.71 1.60
CA ARG A 315 -21.37 -8.02 1.62
C ARG A 315 -21.06 -8.84 2.86
N GLY A 316 -20.01 -8.47 3.61
CA GLY A 316 -19.54 -9.21 4.78
C GLY A 316 -18.71 -10.45 4.40
N ASP A 317 -18.17 -10.50 3.18
CA ASP A 317 -17.33 -11.57 2.64
C ASP A 317 -15.85 -11.29 3.00
N PHE A 318 -15.52 -11.37 4.30
CA PHE A 318 -14.16 -11.18 4.82
C PHE A 318 -13.96 -11.90 6.17
N ASP A 319 -12.72 -12.08 6.59
CA ASP A 319 -12.39 -12.67 7.90
C ASP A 319 -12.64 -11.66 9.04
N LYS A 320 -13.77 -11.79 9.71
CA LYS A 320 -14.22 -10.93 10.82
C LYS A 320 -13.41 -11.11 12.11
N SER A 321 -12.53 -12.12 12.17
CA SER A 321 -11.70 -12.37 13.36
C SER A 321 -10.46 -11.50 13.43
N VAL A 322 -10.10 -10.83 12.33
CA VAL A 322 -8.94 -9.93 12.25
C VAL A 322 -9.22 -8.64 13.02
N LYS A 323 -8.25 -8.17 13.80
CA LYS A 323 -8.32 -6.82 14.39
C LYS A 323 -7.79 -5.80 13.40
N VAL A 324 -8.41 -4.60 13.37
CA VAL A 324 -8.11 -3.57 12.37
C VAL A 324 -7.76 -2.24 13.01
N LEU A 325 -6.61 -1.69 12.60
CA LEU A 325 -6.26 -0.28 12.68
C LEU A 325 -6.09 0.23 11.24
N SER A 326 -6.82 1.27 10.86
CA SER A 326 -6.72 1.84 9.50
C SER A 326 -6.48 3.34 9.57
N GLY A 327 -5.73 3.89 8.63
CA GLY A 327 -5.44 5.31 8.56
C GLY A 327 -5.48 5.86 7.15
N VAL A 328 -5.63 7.18 7.05
CA VAL A 328 -5.50 7.95 5.81
C VAL A 328 -4.82 9.29 6.10
N ASN A 329 -4.20 9.87 5.08
CA ASN A 329 -3.74 11.25 5.12
C ASN A 329 -4.88 12.21 4.70
N VAL A 330 -4.88 13.44 5.20
CA VAL A 330 -6.00 14.38 4.98
C VAL A 330 -6.11 14.87 3.54
N LEU A 331 -5.01 14.83 2.76
CA LEU A 331 -4.93 15.27 1.37
C LEU A 331 -4.34 14.18 0.46
N GLU A 332 -4.92 12.96 0.50
CA GLU A 332 -4.44 11.82 -0.30
C GLU A 332 -4.34 12.15 -1.79
N GLY A 333 -5.37 12.75 -2.35
CA GLY A 333 -5.44 13.10 -3.76
C GLY A 333 -4.46 14.19 -4.20
N GLY A 334 -3.87 14.92 -3.25
CA GLY A 334 -2.84 15.91 -3.57
C GLY A 334 -1.58 15.34 -4.23
N PHE A 335 -1.40 14.03 -4.17
CA PHE A 335 -0.35 13.31 -4.89
C PHE A 335 -0.78 12.86 -6.30
N PHE A 336 -2.09 12.81 -6.57
CA PHE A 336 -2.71 12.20 -7.74
C PHE A 336 -3.55 13.19 -8.54
N PHE A 337 -3.09 14.41 -8.74
CA PHE A 337 -3.71 15.37 -9.63
C PHE A 337 -2.73 15.81 -10.73
N ASP A 338 -3.25 16.14 -11.88
CA ASP A 338 -2.47 16.70 -12.99
C ASP A 338 -2.73 18.21 -13.03
N PRO A 339 -1.73 19.06 -12.75
CA PRO A 339 -1.91 20.51 -12.77
C PRO A 339 -2.22 21.06 -14.19
N THR A 340 -2.15 20.25 -15.23
CA THR A 340 -2.55 20.62 -16.59
C THR A 340 -4.02 20.40 -16.89
N ASP A 341 -4.70 19.58 -16.08
CA ASP A 341 -6.13 19.28 -16.22
C ASP A 341 -6.97 20.41 -15.61
N LYS A 342 -7.49 21.31 -16.46
CA LYS A 342 -8.21 22.53 -16.02
C LYS A 342 -9.68 22.57 -16.41
N THR A 343 -10.11 21.71 -17.32
CA THR A 343 -11.46 21.69 -17.86
C THR A 343 -12.28 20.49 -17.36
N GLU A 344 -13.58 20.53 -17.56
CA GLU A 344 -14.47 19.40 -17.28
C GLU A 344 -14.13 18.18 -18.15
N ASP A 345 -13.77 18.41 -19.41
CA ASP A 345 -13.37 17.34 -20.33
C ASP A 345 -12.07 16.66 -19.87
N ASP A 346 -11.16 17.39 -19.24
CA ASP A 346 -9.94 16.82 -18.66
C ASP A 346 -10.27 15.89 -17.48
N ILE A 347 -11.17 16.31 -16.58
CA ILE A 347 -11.63 15.46 -15.46
C ILE A 347 -12.32 14.20 -15.98
N ARG A 348 -13.21 14.32 -16.96
CA ARG A 348 -13.90 13.19 -17.57
C ARG A 348 -12.92 12.23 -18.24
N ARG A 349 -11.94 12.75 -18.96
CA ARG A 349 -10.86 11.97 -19.57
C ARG A 349 -10.08 11.21 -18.49
N TRP A 350 -9.69 11.90 -17.41
CA TRP A 350 -8.97 11.29 -16.30
C TRP A 350 -9.79 10.17 -15.64
N VAL A 351 -11.06 10.43 -15.32
CA VAL A 351 -11.96 9.42 -14.73
C VAL A 351 -12.13 8.22 -15.67
N ASN A 352 -12.30 8.45 -16.95
CA ASN A 352 -12.41 7.38 -17.94
C ASN A 352 -11.11 6.58 -18.12
N ASN A 353 -9.96 7.21 -17.91
CA ASN A 353 -8.68 6.48 -17.84
C ASN A 353 -8.62 5.59 -16.59
N VAL A 354 -9.14 6.03 -15.45
CA VAL A 354 -9.13 5.30 -14.19
C VAL A 354 -10.18 4.17 -14.17
N VAL A 355 -11.36 4.42 -14.74
CA VAL A 355 -12.46 3.45 -14.86
C VAL A 355 -13.01 3.49 -16.28
N PRO A 356 -12.41 2.74 -17.23
CA PRO A 356 -12.73 2.84 -18.66
C PRO A 356 -14.13 2.35 -19.04
N ASP A 357 -14.79 1.57 -18.20
CA ASP A 357 -16.11 0.98 -18.50
C ASP A 357 -17.29 1.83 -18.00
N LEU A 358 -17.04 3.08 -17.57
CA LEU A 358 -18.13 4.00 -17.20
C LEU A 358 -18.98 4.40 -18.41
N THR A 359 -20.30 4.35 -18.22
CA THR A 359 -21.23 4.89 -19.22
C THR A 359 -21.22 6.43 -19.24
N VAL A 360 -21.72 7.01 -20.32
CA VAL A 360 -21.84 8.48 -20.42
C VAL A 360 -22.73 9.03 -19.30
N GLU A 361 -23.80 8.31 -18.95
CA GLU A 361 -24.72 8.67 -17.88
C GLU A 361 -24.03 8.68 -16.52
N GLN A 362 -23.17 7.67 -16.24
CA GLN A 362 -22.39 7.62 -15.01
C GLN A 362 -21.36 8.76 -14.93
N LEU A 363 -20.71 9.10 -16.06
CA LEU A 363 -19.81 10.26 -16.10
C LEU A 363 -20.56 11.58 -15.90
N ASP A 364 -21.79 11.71 -16.42
CA ASP A 364 -22.64 12.88 -16.21
C ASP A 364 -23.09 12.99 -14.75
N GLU A 365 -23.48 11.87 -14.12
CA GLU A 365 -23.82 11.82 -12.70
C GLU A 365 -22.62 12.18 -11.84
N LEU A 366 -21.43 11.62 -12.12
CA LEU A 366 -20.20 11.96 -11.42
C LEU A 366 -19.93 13.46 -11.46
N SER A 367 -19.97 14.03 -12.65
CA SER A 367 -19.61 15.42 -12.88
C SER A 367 -20.61 16.41 -12.31
N ASN A 368 -21.92 16.12 -12.40
CA ASN A 368 -22.97 17.10 -12.08
C ASN A 368 -23.60 16.89 -10.68
N GLU A 369 -23.56 15.66 -10.14
CA GLU A 369 -24.25 15.35 -8.89
C GLU A 369 -23.32 14.89 -7.75
N ILE A 370 -22.27 14.14 -8.09
CA ILE A 370 -21.36 13.58 -7.09
C ILE A 370 -20.22 14.56 -6.78
N TYR A 371 -19.66 15.18 -7.82
CA TYR A 371 -18.64 16.22 -7.71
C TYR A 371 -19.00 17.44 -8.56
N PRO A 372 -20.13 18.13 -8.28
CA PRO A 372 -20.55 19.27 -9.08
C PRO A 372 -19.48 20.37 -9.07
N PRO A 373 -19.27 21.12 -10.19
CA PRO A 373 -18.26 22.18 -10.28
C PRO A 373 -18.72 23.46 -9.52
N LEU A 374 -18.97 23.31 -8.22
CA LEU A 374 -19.33 24.38 -7.31
C LEU A 374 -18.11 24.69 -6.42
N PHE A 375 -17.46 25.82 -6.70
CA PHE A 375 -16.18 26.19 -6.11
C PHE A 375 -16.31 27.18 -4.93
N ASP A 376 -17.43 27.13 -4.24
CA ASP A 376 -17.71 27.94 -3.05
C ASP A 376 -17.22 27.30 -1.72
N GLY A 377 -16.55 26.16 -1.81
CA GLY A 377 -16.06 25.39 -0.65
C GLY A 377 -17.07 24.45 -0.01
N CYS A 378 -18.36 24.54 -0.34
CA CYS A 378 -19.40 23.67 0.25
C CYS A 378 -19.20 22.19 -0.07
N GLN A 379 -18.51 21.88 -1.16
CA GLN A 379 -18.19 20.52 -1.60
C GLN A 379 -16.83 20.02 -1.07
N GLY A 380 -16.08 20.86 -0.35
CA GLY A 380 -14.74 20.55 0.14
C GLY A 380 -13.61 20.87 -0.86
N TYR A 381 -13.93 21.57 -1.95
CA TYR A 381 -12.97 22.08 -2.95
C TYR A 381 -13.39 23.48 -3.41
N THR A 382 -12.42 24.29 -3.88
CA THR A 382 -12.58 25.70 -4.22
C THR A 382 -12.16 26.02 -5.67
N ASP A 383 -11.64 25.05 -6.39
CA ASP A 383 -11.16 25.14 -7.77
C ASP A 383 -11.15 23.75 -8.42
N GLN A 384 -10.73 23.68 -9.70
CA GLN A 384 -10.73 22.43 -10.45
C GLN A 384 -9.66 21.45 -9.94
N ASP A 385 -8.51 21.95 -9.49
CA ASP A 385 -7.41 21.11 -9.00
C ASP A 385 -7.79 20.42 -7.69
N SER A 386 -8.32 21.16 -6.73
CA SER A 386 -8.82 20.60 -5.47
C SER A 386 -10.03 19.68 -5.67
N ARG A 387 -10.83 19.91 -6.72
CA ARG A 387 -11.90 18.98 -7.12
C ARG A 387 -11.32 17.66 -7.64
N GLN A 388 -10.30 17.72 -8.53
CA GLN A 388 -9.60 16.51 -9.01
C GLN A 388 -8.94 15.76 -7.85
N MET A 389 -8.29 16.46 -6.91
CA MET A 389 -7.74 15.85 -5.70
C MET A 389 -8.81 15.15 -4.85
N SER A 390 -10.02 15.72 -4.78
CA SER A 390 -11.14 15.07 -4.06
C SER A 390 -11.59 13.80 -4.76
N ILE A 391 -11.68 13.80 -6.10
CA ILE A 391 -12.07 12.64 -6.90
C ILE A 391 -11.03 11.53 -6.77
N SER A 392 -9.76 11.83 -6.96
CA SER A 392 -8.67 10.85 -6.88
C SER A 392 -8.48 10.31 -5.44
N GLY A 393 -8.62 11.15 -4.43
CA GLY A 393 -8.59 10.76 -3.03
C GLY A 393 -9.69 9.77 -2.67
N ASP A 394 -10.92 10.02 -3.13
CA ASP A 394 -12.07 9.13 -2.90
C ASP A 394 -11.89 7.81 -3.68
N ALA A 395 -11.51 7.90 -4.95
CA ALA A 395 -11.37 6.73 -5.84
C ALA A 395 -10.28 5.76 -5.35
N TYR A 396 -9.14 6.27 -4.94
CA TYR A 396 -8.00 5.42 -4.58
C TYR A 396 -7.96 5.02 -3.09
N PHE A 397 -8.40 5.88 -2.15
CA PHE A 397 -8.10 5.71 -0.72
C PHE A 397 -9.28 5.83 0.23
N TYR A 398 -10.00 6.98 0.22
CA TYR A 398 -10.96 7.28 1.27
C TYR A 398 -12.14 6.30 1.28
N CYS A 399 -12.57 5.83 0.11
CA CYS A 399 -13.69 4.90 0.03
C CYS A 399 -13.32 3.51 0.53
N ASN A 400 -12.09 3.06 0.32
CA ASN A 400 -11.58 1.81 0.89
C ASN A 400 -11.42 1.91 2.42
N PHE A 401 -10.89 3.03 2.90
CA PHE A 401 -10.81 3.32 4.34
C PHE A 401 -12.20 3.31 5.00
N LEU A 402 -13.19 3.94 4.39
CA LEU A 402 -14.57 3.91 4.89
C LEU A 402 -15.17 2.51 4.85
N ALA A 403 -14.91 1.76 3.78
CA ALA A 403 -15.45 0.42 3.61
C ALA A 403 -14.98 -0.53 4.71
N VAL A 404 -13.66 -0.60 4.96
CA VAL A 404 -13.12 -1.49 6.00
C VAL A 404 -13.61 -1.08 7.40
N ASN A 405 -13.58 0.22 7.76
CA ASN A 405 -13.99 0.66 9.09
C ASN A 405 -15.49 0.47 9.33
N ASN A 406 -16.33 0.68 8.32
CA ASN A 406 -17.76 0.44 8.43
C ASN A 406 -18.10 -1.06 8.55
N ALA A 407 -17.35 -1.93 7.84
CA ALA A 407 -17.56 -3.38 7.88
C ALA A 407 -17.27 -3.98 9.26
N PHE A 408 -16.26 -3.47 9.95
CA PHE A 408 -15.90 -3.91 11.31
C PHE A 408 -16.73 -3.26 12.43
N ASN A 409 -17.62 -2.35 12.11
CA ASN A 409 -18.71 -1.79 12.92
C ASN A 409 -18.46 -1.74 14.45
N GLY A 410 -17.46 -0.95 14.85
CA GLY A 410 -17.16 -0.70 16.27
C GLY A 410 -16.02 -1.51 16.86
N THR A 411 -15.40 -2.41 16.07
CA THR A 411 -14.23 -3.16 16.51
C THR A 411 -12.93 -2.71 15.83
N SER A 412 -13.01 -1.87 14.77
CA SER A 412 -11.84 -1.22 14.17
C SER A 412 -11.48 0.07 14.91
N HIS A 413 -10.23 0.47 14.73
CA HIS A 413 -9.70 1.77 15.13
C HIS A 413 -9.24 2.53 13.89
N ALA A 414 -9.36 3.87 13.92
CA ALA A 414 -9.07 4.70 12.76
C ALA A 414 -8.29 5.96 13.12
N TYR A 415 -7.36 6.36 12.24
CA TYR A 415 -6.72 7.68 12.33
C TYR A 415 -6.78 8.43 11.00
N GLU A 416 -6.66 9.76 11.09
CA GLU A 416 -6.44 10.67 9.99
C GLU A 416 -5.15 11.44 10.26
N PHE A 417 -4.19 11.35 9.34
CA PHE A 417 -2.93 12.07 9.44
C PHE A 417 -3.04 13.43 8.75
N ALA A 418 -3.10 14.48 9.55
CA ALA A 418 -3.35 15.85 9.15
C ALA A 418 -2.17 16.80 9.46
N VAL A 419 -0.95 16.27 9.54
CA VAL A 419 0.25 17.10 9.59
C VAL A 419 0.47 17.70 8.20
N THR A 420 0.50 19.02 8.14
CA THR A 420 0.63 19.77 6.88
C THR A 420 1.88 19.34 6.07
N PRO A 421 1.75 19.06 4.75
CA PRO A 421 0.57 19.18 3.89
C PRO A 421 -0.47 18.05 4.01
N GLY A 422 -0.16 16.91 4.63
CA GLY A 422 -1.08 15.78 4.81
C GLY A 422 -1.31 14.98 3.52
N VAL A 423 -0.35 14.95 2.61
CA VAL A 423 -0.45 14.24 1.33
C VAL A 423 -0.15 12.76 1.46
N HIS A 424 -0.52 11.99 0.46
CA HIS A 424 -0.26 10.56 0.38
C HIS A 424 1.20 10.21 0.73
N THR A 425 1.41 9.15 1.48
CA THR A 425 2.70 8.64 1.96
C THR A 425 3.38 9.45 3.08
N GLN A 426 2.86 10.61 3.47
CA GLN A 426 3.55 11.47 4.43
C GLN A 426 3.67 10.85 5.82
N ASP A 427 2.69 10.07 6.26
CA ASP A 427 2.70 9.36 7.54
C ASP A 427 3.81 8.29 7.63
N LEU A 428 4.36 7.83 6.49
CA LEU A 428 5.50 6.91 6.47
C LEU A 428 6.77 7.49 7.11
N ALA A 429 7.06 8.78 6.89
CA ALA A 429 8.19 9.46 7.52
C ALA A 429 8.03 9.58 9.05
N TYR A 430 6.81 9.41 9.56
CA TYR A 430 6.48 9.36 10.98
C TYR A 430 6.41 7.94 11.53
N THR A 431 6.22 6.95 10.65
CA THR A 431 6.20 5.53 11.00
C THR A 431 7.62 4.96 11.07
N PHE A 432 8.45 5.28 10.07
CA PHE A 432 9.82 4.77 9.95
C PHE A 432 10.85 5.88 10.19
N ASP A 433 12.08 5.47 10.50
CA ASP A 433 13.22 6.39 10.60
C ASP A 433 14.11 6.23 9.36
N ASP A 434 14.19 7.27 8.55
CA ASP A 434 15.07 7.29 7.38
C ASP A 434 16.46 7.88 7.66
N HIS A 435 16.71 8.28 8.93
CA HIS A 435 17.93 8.93 9.42
C HIS A 435 18.30 10.24 8.71
N SER A 436 17.53 10.71 7.73
CA SER A 436 17.87 11.88 6.94
C SER A 436 17.50 13.20 7.64
N SER A 437 16.40 13.22 8.37
CA SER A 437 15.95 14.32 9.23
C SER A 437 14.82 13.85 10.14
N PRO A 438 14.83 14.18 11.44
CA PRO A 438 13.67 13.91 12.28
C PRO A 438 12.46 14.67 11.74
N PRO A 439 11.27 14.07 11.74
CA PRO A 439 10.07 14.76 11.25
C PRO A 439 9.80 16.01 12.09
N PRO A 440 9.27 17.07 11.47
CA PRO A 440 9.15 18.39 12.10
C PRO A 440 8.12 18.43 13.25
N ARG A 441 7.36 17.38 13.45
CA ARG A 441 6.28 17.31 14.47
C ARG A 441 6.46 16.08 15.38
N PRO A 442 7.30 16.16 16.42
CA PRO A 442 7.62 15.02 17.28
C PRO A 442 6.40 14.47 18.05
N LYS A 443 5.41 15.31 18.40
CA LYS A 443 4.16 14.86 19.04
C LYS A 443 3.30 14.01 18.10
N ALA A 444 3.20 14.38 16.83
CA ALA A 444 2.50 13.60 15.82
C ALA A 444 3.17 12.23 15.62
N ARG A 445 4.52 12.20 15.56
CA ARG A 445 5.29 10.97 15.52
C ARG A 445 5.03 10.09 16.72
N GLU A 446 5.09 10.66 17.93
CA GLU A 446 4.83 9.95 19.17
C GLU A 446 3.46 9.27 19.17
N THR A 447 2.41 10.01 18.78
CA THR A 447 1.04 9.45 18.71
C THR A 447 0.96 8.30 17.69
N LEU A 448 1.48 8.48 16.47
CA LEU A 448 1.37 7.48 15.42
C LEU A 448 2.18 6.21 15.75
N VAL A 449 3.43 6.36 16.17
CA VAL A 449 4.31 5.24 16.50
C VAL A 449 3.77 4.47 17.71
N SER A 450 3.24 5.18 18.72
CA SER A 450 2.60 4.55 19.89
C SER A 450 1.37 3.72 19.49
N ALA A 451 0.52 4.26 18.62
CA ALA A 451 -0.66 3.54 18.14
C ALA A 451 -0.29 2.28 17.35
N ILE A 452 0.67 2.38 16.42
CA ILE A 452 1.15 1.25 15.61
C ILE A 452 1.77 0.16 16.51
N THR A 453 2.67 0.54 17.40
CA THR A 453 3.43 -0.43 18.21
C THR A 453 2.59 -1.09 19.28
N SER A 454 1.72 -0.35 19.99
CA SER A 454 0.79 -0.92 20.96
C SER A 454 -0.23 -1.84 20.30
N PHE A 455 -0.71 -1.46 19.09
CA PHE A 455 -1.59 -2.34 18.32
C PHE A 455 -0.89 -3.65 17.91
N ALA A 456 0.36 -3.59 17.43
CA ALA A 456 1.13 -4.77 17.09
C ALA A 456 1.36 -5.71 18.31
N VAL A 457 1.57 -5.14 19.50
CA VAL A 457 1.84 -5.90 20.71
C VAL A 457 0.55 -6.44 21.37
N TYR A 458 -0.51 -5.63 21.46
CA TYR A 458 -1.71 -5.94 22.24
C TYR A 458 -2.98 -6.13 21.40
N GLY A 459 -2.96 -5.78 20.12
CA GLY A 459 -4.15 -5.77 19.25
C GLY A 459 -5.16 -4.68 19.60
N ARG A 460 -4.71 -3.62 20.25
CA ARG A 460 -5.42 -2.36 20.50
C ARG A 460 -4.41 -1.22 20.47
N PRO A 461 -4.73 -0.08 19.84
CA PRO A 461 -3.83 1.07 19.83
C PRO A 461 -3.94 1.85 21.13
N ASP A 462 -2.81 2.40 21.59
CA ASP A 462 -2.79 3.40 22.63
C ASP A 462 -2.77 4.80 22.00
N LEU A 463 -3.44 5.74 22.64
CA LEU A 463 -3.43 7.15 22.26
C LEU A 463 -2.51 7.91 23.19
N ILE A 464 -1.49 8.56 22.64
CA ILE A 464 -0.64 9.50 23.40
C ILE A 464 -0.94 10.91 22.92
N ILE A 465 -1.44 11.76 23.84
CA ILE A 465 -1.68 13.18 23.60
C ILE A 465 -0.83 13.98 24.60
N ASP A 466 0.08 14.78 24.08
CA ASP A 466 0.99 15.61 24.88
C ASP A 466 1.72 14.83 26.00
N GLY A 467 2.16 13.59 25.67
CA GLY A 467 2.86 12.70 26.60
C GLY A 467 1.94 11.96 27.59
N ASN A 468 0.65 12.18 27.55
CA ASN A 468 -0.32 11.50 28.41
C ASN A 468 -1.03 10.37 27.66
N ALA A 469 -1.12 9.21 28.29
CA ALA A 469 -1.89 8.09 27.79
C ALA A 469 -3.39 8.38 27.85
N GLY A 470 -4.08 8.17 26.72
CA GLY A 470 -5.51 8.30 26.57
C GLY A 470 -6.14 7.04 25.99
N HIS A 471 -7.45 7.11 25.76
CA HIS A 471 -8.19 6.04 25.12
C HIS A 471 -8.25 6.28 23.60
N PHE A 472 -7.67 5.38 22.81
CA PHE A 472 -7.85 5.38 21.36
C PHE A 472 -9.25 4.83 21.05
N PRO A 473 -10.15 5.64 20.45
CA PRO A 473 -11.53 5.23 20.26
C PRO A 473 -11.65 4.11 19.24
N SER A 474 -12.67 3.28 19.37
CA SER A 474 -13.12 2.46 18.26
C SER A 474 -13.98 3.29 17.32
N TRP A 475 -14.01 2.91 16.02
CA TRP A 475 -14.78 3.60 15.00
C TRP A 475 -16.26 3.78 15.35
N GLY A 476 -16.94 2.69 15.67
CA GLY A 476 -18.32 2.67 16.17
C GLY A 476 -19.33 3.39 15.30
N SER A 477 -20.56 3.51 15.83
CA SER A 477 -21.65 4.23 15.18
C SER A 477 -21.37 5.74 15.01
N ASN A 478 -20.56 6.31 15.91
CA ASN A 478 -20.17 7.71 15.88
C ASN A 478 -19.04 8.01 14.91
N LYS A 479 -18.43 6.97 14.28
CA LYS A 479 -17.30 7.09 13.35
C LYS A 479 -16.16 7.91 13.93
N GLN A 480 -15.77 7.59 15.15
CA GLN A 480 -14.67 8.25 15.83
C GLN A 480 -13.33 7.81 15.27
N GLN A 481 -12.43 8.76 15.12
CA GLN A 481 -11.05 8.58 14.71
C GLN A 481 -10.13 9.46 15.52
N VAL A 482 -8.83 9.23 15.43
CA VAL A 482 -7.82 10.16 15.96
C VAL A 482 -7.28 10.99 14.80
N THR A 483 -7.48 12.29 14.83
CA THR A 483 -6.79 13.21 13.90
C THR A 483 -5.47 13.62 14.50
N ILE A 484 -4.38 13.35 13.77
CA ILE A 484 -2.98 13.60 14.15
C ILE A 484 -2.51 14.81 13.35
N GLY A 485 -2.41 15.98 13.97
CA GLY A 485 -2.13 17.24 13.28
C GLY A 485 -0.91 17.99 13.79
N ASP A 486 -0.63 19.16 13.18
CA ASP A 486 0.50 20.03 13.52
C ASP A 486 0.56 20.47 14.97
N LYS A 487 -0.60 20.70 15.59
CA LYS A 487 -0.74 21.20 16.96
C LYS A 487 -0.89 20.09 18.00
N GLY A 488 -0.88 18.83 17.59
CA GLY A 488 -1.13 17.66 18.42
C GLY A 488 -2.26 16.80 17.88
N SER A 489 -2.69 15.83 18.67
CA SER A 489 -3.70 14.85 18.27
C SER A 489 -5.00 15.03 19.05
N ALA A 490 -6.13 14.72 18.42
CA ALA A 490 -7.45 14.81 19.04
C ALA A 490 -8.36 13.69 18.54
N VAL A 491 -9.31 13.27 19.40
CA VAL A 491 -10.42 12.43 18.97
C VAL A 491 -11.41 13.29 18.19
N THR A 492 -11.68 12.88 16.95
CA THR A 492 -12.61 13.59 16.06
C THR A 492 -13.67 12.63 15.50
N ARG A 493 -14.60 13.17 14.76
CA ARG A 493 -15.56 12.39 13.99
C ARG A 493 -15.19 12.47 12.52
N ASN A 494 -15.18 11.32 11.84
CA ASN A 494 -14.91 11.26 10.42
C ASN A 494 -15.94 12.05 9.60
N SER A 495 -15.47 12.90 8.70
CA SER A 495 -16.27 13.81 7.87
C SER A 495 -16.34 13.43 6.39
N LEU A 496 -15.71 12.31 5.97
CA LEU A 496 -15.70 11.88 4.58
C LEU A 496 -17.10 11.71 3.98
N ASN A 497 -17.25 12.08 2.71
CA ASN A 497 -18.52 12.13 2.03
C ASN A 497 -19.02 10.73 1.64
N LYS A 498 -19.99 10.23 2.38
CA LYS A 498 -20.56 8.89 2.17
C LYS A 498 -21.31 8.73 0.85
N LYS A 499 -21.90 9.81 0.31
CA LYS A 499 -22.61 9.76 -0.97
C LYS A 499 -21.61 9.44 -2.09
N ARG A 500 -20.44 10.08 -2.07
CA ARG A 500 -19.36 9.83 -3.03
C ARG A 500 -18.90 8.37 -3.00
N CYS A 501 -18.58 7.84 -1.82
CA CYS A 501 -18.17 6.45 -1.69
C CYS A 501 -19.28 5.42 -1.97
N ALA A 502 -20.54 5.78 -1.77
CA ALA A 502 -21.66 4.92 -2.17
C ALA A 502 -21.77 4.86 -3.70
N TRP A 503 -21.51 5.98 -4.38
CA TRP A 503 -21.49 6.03 -5.84
C TRP A 503 -20.33 5.20 -6.42
N TRP A 504 -19.09 5.39 -5.92
CA TRP A 504 -17.93 4.60 -6.35
C TRP A 504 -18.19 3.10 -6.21
N ARG A 505 -18.76 2.67 -5.07
CA ARG A 505 -19.10 1.27 -4.86
C ARG A 505 -20.16 0.77 -5.83
N SER A 506 -21.19 1.57 -6.16
CA SER A 506 -22.20 1.16 -7.15
C SER A 506 -21.61 0.96 -8.53
N VAL A 507 -20.60 1.73 -8.89
CA VAL A 507 -19.81 1.52 -10.11
C VAL A 507 -19.06 0.19 -10.03
N HIS A 508 -18.31 -0.05 -8.95
CA HIS A 508 -17.54 -1.29 -8.75
C HIS A 508 -18.43 -2.56 -8.75
N ASP A 509 -19.67 -2.47 -8.31
CA ASP A 509 -20.62 -3.60 -8.30
C ASP A 509 -21.16 -3.94 -9.71
N THR A 510 -20.99 -3.02 -10.67
CA THR A 510 -21.51 -3.17 -12.05
C THR A 510 -20.44 -3.49 -13.10
N ILE A 511 -19.17 -3.22 -12.81
CA ILE A 511 -18.01 -3.53 -13.67
C ILE A 511 -17.20 -4.74 -13.10
#